data_a927af301adaebf79b22024ee329fd52
#
_entry.id   a927af301adaebf79b22024ee329fd52
#
_cell.length_a   1.000
_cell.length_b   1.000
_cell.length_c   1.000
_cell.angle_alpha   90.00
_cell.angle_beta   90.00
_cell.angle_gamma   90.00
#
_symmetry.space_group_name_H-M   'P 1'
#
loop_
_entity.id
_entity.type
_entity.pdbx_description
1 polymer ?
#
loop_
_entity_poly.entity_id
_entity_poly.type
_entity_poly.pdbx_seq_one_letter_code
_entity_poly.pdbx_strand_id
1 'polypeptide(L)'
;MKILYFSWIKDKLGKSHEEMQLNENIKTVNDLITLLKKNNENYEDVFKDTSSIKVSINMETSRFEDSIHDKDEIAFFPPMTGG
;
A
#
# COMPACT_ATOMS: atom_id res chain seq x y z
N MET A 1 -4.03 -7.41 9.12
CA MET A 1 -4.15 -6.16 8.33
C MET A 1 -4.63 -6.48 6.94
N LYS A 2 -5.53 -5.67 6.42
CA LYS A 2 -6.06 -5.84 5.08
C LYS A 2 -5.47 -4.75 4.17
N ILE A 3 -5.06 -5.13 2.97
CA ILE A 3 -4.51 -4.19 1.99
C ILE A 3 -5.38 -4.23 0.75
N LEU A 4 -5.79 -3.07 0.27
CA LEU A 4 -6.60 -2.93 -0.93
C LEU A 4 -5.79 -2.23 -2.01
N TYR A 5 -5.95 -2.70 -3.24
CA TYR A 5 -5.28 -2.14 -4.41
C TYR A 5 -6.32 -1.70 -5.44
N PHE A 6 -6.16 -0.51 -5.98
CA PHE A 6 -7.12 0.07 -6.92
C PHE A 6 -6.47 0.44 -8.25
N SER A 7 -7.28 0.48 -9.32
CA SER A 7 -6.91 0.99 -10.61
C SER A 7 -5.69 0.26 -11.19
N TRP A 8 -4.73 0.98 -11.76
CA TRP A 8 -3.57 0.38 -12.40
C TRP A 8 -2.71 -0.42 -11.41
N ILE A 9 -2.74 -0.07 -10.14
CA ILE A 9 -2.00 -0.81 -9.10
C ILE A 9 -2.54 -2.23 -9.00
N LYS A 10 -3.86 -2.37 -8.96
CA LYS A 10 -4.52 -3.67 -8.94
C LYS A 10 -4.15 -4.49 -10.18
N ASP A 11 -4.19 -3.87 -11.34
CA ASP A 11 -3.89 -4.55 -12.58
C ASP A 11 -2.44 -5.04 -12.61
N LYS A 12 -1.53 -4.21 -12.14
CA LYS A 12 -0.11 -4.54 -12.13
C LYS A 12 0.21 -5.68 -11.17
N LEU A 13 -0.45 -5.70 -10.02
CA LEU A 13 -0.22 -6.73 -9.01
C LEU A 13 -1.02 -8.01 -9.26
N GLY A 14 -2.07 -7.93 -10.07
CA GLY A 14 -2.90 -9.10 -10.35
C GLY A 14 -3.82 -9.47 -9.19
N LYS A 15 -4.08 -8.56 -8.29
CA LYS A 15 -4.96 -8.80 -7.13
C LYS A 15 -5.56 -7.48 -6.67
N SER A 16 -6.79 -7.56 -6.14
CA SER A 16 -7.49 -6.39 -5.64
C SER A 16 -7.30 -6.18 -4.14
N HIS A 17 -6.92 -7.21 -3.43
CA HIS A 17 -6.71 -7.12 -1.98
C HIS A 17 -5.87 -8.29 -1.51
N GLU A 18 -5.35 -8.16 -0.30
CA GLU A 18 -4.71 -9.27 0.38
C GLU A 18 -4.70 -8.99 1.88
N GLU A 19 -4.52 -10.03 2.65
CA GLU A 19 -4.41 -9.92 4.09
C GLU A 19 -3.05 -10.41 4.54
N MET A 20 -2.52 -9.78 5.58
CA MET A 20 -1.26 -10.22 6.15
C MET A 20 -1.20 -9.80 7.61
N GLN A 21 -0.37 -10.50 8.37
CA GLN A 21 -0.08 -10.13 9.74
C GLN A 21 1.14 -9.22 9.76
N LEU A 22 1.06 -8.16 10.53
CA LEU A 22 2.21 -7.30 10.74
C LEU A 22 3.14 -7.92 11.77
N ASN A 23 4.43 -7.89 11.49
CA ASN A 23 5.40 -8.18 12.52
C ASN A 23 5.81 -6.86 13.19
N GLU A 24 6.51 -6.96 14.31
CA GLU A 24 6.85 -5.78 15.11
C GLU A 24 7.83 -4.82 14.43
N ASN A 25 8.43 -5.22 13.32
CA ASN A 25 9.33 -4.35 12.57
C ASN A 25 8.60 -3.45 11.58
N ILE A 26 7.31 -3.72 11.33
CA ILE A 26 6.50 -2.96 10.37
C ILE A 26 5.64 -1.98 11.15
N LYS A 27 6.06 -0.74 11.19
CA LYS A 27 5.40 0.30 11.99
C LYS A 27 4.74 1.39 11.18
N THR A 28 5.20 1.61 9.94
CA THR A 28 4.69 2.66 9.07
C THR A 28 4.32 2.11 7.72
N VAL A 29 3.62 2.93 6.92
CA VAL A 29 3.32 2.55 5.53
C VAL A 29 4.60 2.30 4.75
N ASN A 30 5.63 3.12 4.95
CA ASN A 30 6.92 2.90 4.28
C ASN A 30 7.53 1.55 4.62
N ASP A 31 7.43 1.12 5.87
CA ASP A 31 7.91 -0.20 6.27
C ASP A 31 7.16 -1.31 5.54
N LEU A 32 5.83 -1.14 5.41
CA LEU A 32 5.00 -2.10 4.69
C LEU A 32 5.43 -2.18 3.22
N ILE A 33 5.63 -1.04 2.59
CA ILE A 33 6.06 -1.00 1.19
C ILE A 33 7.40 -1.71 1.01
N THR A 34 8.34 -1.48 1.92
CA THR A 34 9.64 -2.14 1.87
C THR A 34 9.47 -3.66 1.94
N LEU A 35 8.60 -4.14 2.82
CA LEU A 35 8.32 -5.57 2.93
C LEU A 35 7.69 -6.12 1.64
N LEU A 36 6.72 -5.42 1.09
CA LEU A 36 6.06 -5.85 -0.14
C LEU A 36 7.04 -5.95 -1.31
N LYS A 37 7.93 -4.99 -1.44
CA LYS A 37 8.93 -4.99 -2.51
C LYS A 37 9.85 -6.20 -2.46
N LYS A 38 10.12 -6.73 -1.27
CA LYS A 38 10.97 -7.90 -1.12
C LYS A 38 10.27 -9.18 -1.54
N ASN A 39 8.95 -9.18 -1.57
CA ASN A 39 8.17 -10.39 -1.83
C ASN A 39 8.02 -10.69 -3.31
N ASN A 40 8.01 -9.68 -4.17
CA ASN A 40 7.73 -9.89 -5.58
C ASN A 40 8.14 -8.67 -6.40
N GLU A 41 8.67 -8.92 -7.61
CA GLU A 41 9.07 -7.85 -8.52
C GLU A 41 7.94 -6.91 -8.90
N ASN A 42 6.72 -7.40 -8.97
CA ASN A 42 5.57 -6.57 -9.32
C ASN A 42 5.35 -5.46 -8.29
N TYR A 43 5.59 -5.76 -7.02
CA TYR A 43 5.51 -4.75 -5.97
C TYR A 43 6.60 -3.70 -6.14
N GLU A 44 7.79 -4.14 -6.50
CA GLU A 44 8.89 -3.19 -6.72
C GLU A 44 8.57 -2.26 -7.88
N ASP A 45 8.01 -2.79 -8.97
CA ASP A 45 7.58 -1.97 -10.11
C ASP A 45 6.52 -0.95 -9.73
N VAL A 46 5.54 -1.35 -8.93
CA VAL A 46 4.46 -0.48 -8.49
C VAL A 46 4.98 0.63 -7.58
N PHE A 47 5.82 0.28 -6.62
CA PHE A 47 6.21 1.20 -5.56
C PHE A 47 7.56 1.90 -5.79
N LYS A 48 8.18 1.71 -6.94
CA LYS A 48 9.45 2.37 -7.22
C LYS A 48 9.32 3.89 -7.33
N ASP A 49 8.15 4.36 -7.73
CA ASP A 49 7.85 5.78 -7.81
C ASP A 49 6.55 6.05 -7.05
N THR A 50 6.69 6.41 -5.78
CA THR A 50 5.55 6.63 -4.92
C THR A 50 4.85 7.96 -5.16
N SER A 51 5.40 8.82 -6.03
CA SER A 51 4.72 10.06 -6.38
C SER A 51 3.42 9.80 -7.16
N SER A 52 3.29 8.62 -7.75
CA SER A 52 2.10 8.21 -8.50
C SER A 52 1.10 7.43 -7.65
N ILE A 53 1.32 7.37 -6.34
CA ILE A 53 0.51 6.54 -5.45
C ILE A 53 0.10 7.34 -4.22
N LYS A 54 -1.17 7.17 -3.83
CA LYS A 54 -1.69 7.68 -2.57
C LYS A 54 -2.03 6.50 -1.67
N VAL A 55 -2.10 6.77 -0.38
CA VAL A 55 -2.44 5.76 0.62
C VAL A 55 -3.54 6.29 1.53
N SER A 56 -4.44 5.39 1.93
CA SER A 56 -5.38 5.69 3.00
C SER A 56 -5.27 4.61 4.07
N ILE A 57 -5.52 5.01 5.31
CA ILE A 57 -5.55 4.12 6.45
C ILE A 57 -6.94 4.23 7.04
N ASN A 58 -7.67 3.12 7.05
CA ASN A 58 -9.05 3.08 7.54
C ASN A 58 -9.92 4.16 6.88
N MET A 59 -9.78 4.29 5.57
CA MET A 59 -10.55 5.22 4.72
C MET A 59 -10.17 6.69 4.86
N GLU A 60 -9.12 6.99 5.61
CA GLU A 60 -8.61 8.36 5.73
C GLU A 60 -7.33 8.51 4.93
N THR A 61 -7.27 9.53 4.07
CA THR A 61 -6.06 9.84 3.33
C THR A 61 -4.91 10.08 4.29
N SER A 62 -3.80 9.41 4.06
CA SER A 62 -2.69 9.37 5.00
C SER A 62 -1.37 9.58 4.28
N ARG A 63 -0.29 9.55 5.04
CA ARG A 63 1.07 9.71 4.52
C ARG A 63 1.82 8.39 4.64
N PHE A 64 2.87 8.25 3.85
CA PHE A 64 3.68 7.04 3.90
C PHE A 64 4.43 6.87 5.22
N GLU A 65 4.67 7.96 5.94
CA GLU A 65 5.31 7.90 7.25
C GLU A 65 4.34 7.66 8.40
N ASP A 66 3.05 7.62 8.13
CA ASP A 66 2.06 7.39 9.19
C ASP A 66 2.13 5.97 9.72
N SER A 67 1.79 5.83 11.00
CA SER A 67 1.82 4.54 11.69
C SER A 67 0.67 3.65 11.27
N ILE A 68 0.94 2.35 11.20
CA ILE A 68 -0.08 1.35 10.90
C ILE A 68 -0.07 0.27 11.98
N HIS A 69 -1.20 -0.42 12.10
CA HIS A 69 -1.41 -1.46 13.11
C HIS A 69 -2.02 -2.69 12.46
N ASP A 70 -1.94 -3.82 13.14
CA ASP A 70 -2.31 -5.11 12.57
C ASP A 70 -3.78 -5.21 12.14
N LYS A 71 -4.65 -4.42 12.71
CA LYS A 71 -6.08 -4.45 12.36
C LYS A 71 -6.50 -3.36 11.37
N ASP A 72 -5.56 -2.58 10.88
CA ASP A 72 -5.86 -1.50 9.95
C ASP A 72 -6.18 -2.02 8.56
N GLU A 73 -6.93 -1.21 7.82
CA GLU A 73 -7.20 -1.42 6.41
C GLU A 73 -6.41 -0.36 5.63
N ILE A 74 -5.48 -0.80 4.81
CA ILE A 74 -4.61 0.08 4.04
C ILE A 74 -5.03 0.01 2.58
N ALA A 75 -5.23 1.15 1.94
CA ALA A 75 -5.57 1.20 0.53
C ALA A 75 -4.53 2.00 -0.24
N PHE A 76 -4.09 1.44 -1.37
CA PHE A 76 -3.21 2.12 -2.31
C PHE A 76 -3.99 2.44 -3.58
N PHE A 77 -3.91 3.68 -4.02
CA PHE A 77 -4.66 4.15 -5.19
C PHE A 77 -3.88 5.26 -5.90
N PRO A 78 -4.16 5.51 -7.19
CA PRO A 78 -3.50 6.61 -7.88
C PRO A 78 -4.02 7.95 -7.40
N PRO A 79 -3.22 9.01 -7.55
CA PRO A 79 -3.70 10.35 -7.23
C PRO A 79 -4.94 10.68 -8.04
N MET A 80 -5.88 11.37 -7.43
CA MET A 80 -7.02 11.90 -8.16
C MET A 80 -6.52 13.04 -9.03
N THR A 81 -6.44 12.79 -10.31
CA THR A 81 -6.26 13.91 -11.23
C THR A 81 -7.64 14.51 -11.36
N GLY A 82 -7.82 15.72 -10.86
CA GLY A 82 -9.08 16.39 -10.89
C GLY A 82 -9.57 16.51 -12.31
N GLY A 83 -10.31 15.58 -12.67
CA GLY A 83 -10.78 15.48 -13.97
C GLY A 83 -11.96 15.99 -14.36
#